data_b26744fb40301563a01639caa3dfbcec
#
_entry.id   b26744fb40301563a01639caa3dfbcec
#
_cell.length_a   1.000
_cell.length_b   1.000
_cell.length_c   1.000
_cell.angle_alpha   90.00
_cell.angle_beta   90.00
_cell.angle_gamma   90.00
#
_symmetry.space_group_name_H-M   'P 1'
#
loop_
_entity.id
_entity.type
_entity.pdbx_description
1 polymer ?
#
loop_
_entity_poly.entity_id
_entity_poly.type
_entity_poly.pdbx_seq_one_letter_code
_entity_poly.pdbx_strand_id
1 'polypeptide(L)'
;PGLMTALEMGVPMIFARKRKSLTLTEDLITSTVYSFTKQEKNEVTISKDFIGAGDRVLIIDDFLAKGQAALGLIDIVEKAGANTVGVGIVIEKSFQEGRELVLEKGVQLESLARISSLEDGQVQFVTDLVRGR
;
A
#
# COMPACT_ATOMS: atom_id res chain seq x y z
N PRO A 1 3.28 -1.31 -11.51
CA PRO A 1 2.57 -2.56 -11.22
C PRO A 1 1.05 -2.40 -11.25
N GLY A 2 0.47 -1.39 -10.58
CA GLY A 2 -0.99 -1.22 -10.50
C GLY A 2 -1.72 -1.22 -11.83
N LEU A 3 -1.21 -0.49 -12.84
CA LEU A 3 -1.83 -0.48 -14.18
C LEU A 3 -1.88 -1.87 -14.82
N MET A 4 -0.78 -2.62 -14.74
CA MET A 4 -0.73 -3.97 -15.33
C MET A 4 -1.67 -4.92 -14.59
N THR A 5 -1.74 -4.83 -13.26
CA THR A 5 -2.68 -5.60 -12.45
C THR A 5 -4.12 -5.29 -12.83
N ALA A 6 -4.48 -4.01 -12.95
CA ALA A 6 -5.83 -3.59 -13.32
C ALA A 6 -6.22 -4.07 -14.73
N LEU A 7 -5.31 -3.98 -15.69
CA LEU A 7 -5.53 -4.47 -17.05
C LEU A 7 -5.77 -5.98 -17.09
N GLU A 8 -4.94 -6.75 -16.38
CA GLU A 8 -5.07 -8.20 -16.32
C GLU A 8 -6.36 -8.65 -15.64
N MET A 9 -6.76 -7.94 -14.58
CA MET A 9 -7.99 -8.22 -13.85
C MET A 9 -9.25 -7.65 -14.50
N GLY A 10 -9.12 -6.78 -15.50
CA GLY A 10 -10.25 -6.11 -16.15
C GLY A 10 -11.02 -5.18 -15.22
N VAL A 11 -10.33 -4.49 -14.29
CA VAL A 11 -10.94 -3.61 -13.30
C VAL A 11 -10.42 -2.17 -13.44
N PRO A 12 -11.21 -1.17 -12.99
CA PRO A 12 -10.74 0.21 -12.95
C PRO A 12 -9.53 0.39 -12.04
N MET A 13 -8.69 1.38 -12.34
CA MET A 13 -7.57 1.77 -11.50
C MET A 13 -7.71 3.22 -11.04
N ILE A 14 -7.43 3.45 -9.76
CA ILE A 14 -7.41 4.77 -9.12
C ILE A 14 -6.00 5.07 -8.66
N PHE A 15 -5.53 6.29 -8.94
CA PHE A 15 -4.25 6.76 -8.45
C PHE A 15 -4.39 7.54 -7.15
N ALA A 16 -3.68 7.13 -6.12
CA ALA A 16 -3.46 7.95 -4.94
C ALA A 16 -2.32 8.94 -5.21
N ARG A 17 -2.53 10.20 -4.87
CA ARG A 17 -1.57 11.28 -5.10
C ARG A 17 -0.98 11.78 -3.78
N LYS A 18 0.34 11.93 -3.73
CA LYS A 18 1.01 12.64 -2.64
C LYS A 18 0.95 14.14 -2.88
N ARG A 19 0.55 14.90 -1.86
CA ARG A 19 0.57 16.37 -1.88
C ARG A 19 1.38 16.89 -0.70
N LYS A 20 2.11 18.00 -0.93
CA LYS A 20 2.88 18.70 0.12
C LYS A 20 2.09 19.80 0.82
N SER A 21 0.91 20.16 0.37
CA SER A 21 0.16 21.33 0.83
C SER A 21 -1.34 21.11 0.84
N LEU A 22 -1.93 21.59 1.92
CA LEU A 22 -3.33 21.65 2.26
C LEU A 22 -4.09 22.63 1.37
N THR A 23 -4.65 22.16 0.26
CA THR A 23 -5.88 22.77 -0.22
C THR A 23 -6.95 21.71 0.00
N LEU A 24 -7.67 21.80 1.10
CA LEU A 24 -8.84 20.98 1.39
C LEU A 24 -9.88 21.31 0.33
N THR A 25 -9.97 20.50 -0.70
CA THR A 25 -11.11 20.46 -1.59
C THR A 25 -12.07 19.43 -1.02
N GLU A 26 -13.33 19.76 -0.89
CA GLU A 26 -14.38 18.91 -0.29
C GLU A 26 -14.53 17.53 -0.98
N ASP A 27 -13.97 17.41 -2.17
CA ASP A 27 -14.08 16.23 -3.04
C ASP A 27 -12.93 15.22 -2.88
N LEU A 28 -12.04 15.43 -1.90
CA LEU A 28 -10.90 14.55 -1.66
C LEU A 28 -11.03 13.80 -0.34
N ILE A 29 -10.62 12.54 -0.36
CA ILE A 29 -10.35 11.75 0.84
C ILE A 29 -8.84 11.79 1.06
N THR A 30 -8.43 12.16 2.27
CA THR A 30 -7.02 12.39 2.61
C THR A 30 -6.60 11.53 3.79
N SER A 31 -5.39 11.01 3.72
CA SER A 31 -4.68 10.39 4.84
C SER A 31 -3.29 11.00 4.98
N THR A 32 -2.86 11.21 6.21
CA THR A 32 -1.51 11.72 6.52
C THR A 32 -0.56 10.54 6.66
N VAL A 33 0.51 10.55 5.87
CA VAL A 33 1.55 9.52 5.87
C VAL A 33 2.88 10.14 6.27
N TYR A 34 3.56 9.57 7.26
CA TYR A 34 4.89 10.01 7.65
C TYR A 34 5.98 9.35 6.81
N SER A 35 6.82 10.16 6.16
CA SER A 35 8.00 9.69 5.45
C SER A 35 9.21 9.71 6.37
N PHE A 36 9.64 8.54 6.84
CA PHE A 36 10.82 8.39 7.69
C PHE A 36 12.12 8.78 6.95
N THR A 37 12.19 8.53 5.66
CA THR A 37 13.37 8.85 4.85
C THR A 37 13.58 10.35 4.70
N LYS A 38 12.49 11.11 4.60
CA LYS A 38 12.52 12.57 4.43
C LYS A 38 12.18 13.32 5.71
N GLN A 39 11.81 12.60 6.80
CA GLN A 39 11.35 13.16 8.07
C GLN A 39 10.24 14.20 7.90
N GLU A 40 9.36 13.99 6.95
CA GLU A 40 8.25 14.91 6.64
C GLU A 40 6.90 14.18 6.62
N LYS A 41 5.84 14.93 6.94
CA LYS A 41 4.47 14.45 6.76
C LYS A 41 4.04 14.74 5.32
N ASN A 42 3.53 13.74 4.66
CA ASN A 42 2.92 13.86 3.35
C ASN A 42 1.43 13.52 3.46
N GLU A 43 0.63 14.17 2.64
CA GLU A 43 -0.76 13.80 2.48
C GLU A 43 -0.93 12.94 1.24
N VAL A 44 -1.66 11.85 1.40
CA VAL A 44 -2.09 11.00 0.29
C VAL A 44 -3.57 11.25 0.09
N THR A 45 -3.97 11.50 -1.16
CA THR A 45 -5.34 11.87 -1.51
C THR A 45 -5.89 11.04 -2.65
N ILE A 46 -7.20 10.76 -2.59
CA ILE A 46 -8.00 10.17 -3.67
C ILE A 46 -9.27 11.00 -3.83
N SER A 47 -9.76 11.19 -5.06
CA SER A 47 -11.07 11.83 -5.29
C SER A 47 -12.20 10.90 -4.85
N LYS A 48 -13.20 11.50 -4.18
CA LYS A 48 -14.45 10.81 -3.80
C LYS A 48 -15.25 10.32 -4.99
N ASP A 49 -15.06 10.92 -6.17
CA ASP A 49 -15.77 10.53 -7.38
C ASP A 49 -15.44 9.11 -7.86
N PHE A 50 -14.30 8.56 -7.41
CA PHE A 50 -13.78 7.29 -7.90
C PHE A 50 -13.88 6.14 -6.90
N ILE A 51 -14.24 6.41 -5.66
CA ILE A 51 -14.32 5.40 -4.60
C ILE A 51 -15.49 5.70 -3.66
N GLY A 52 -16.23 4.70 -3.28
CA GLY A 52 -17.36 4.85 -2.39
C GLY A 52 -17.75 3.59 -1.64
N ALA A 53 -18.83 3.70 -0.89
CA ALA A 53 -19.34 2.62 -0.07
C ALA A 53 -19.68 1.38 -0.92
N GLY A 54 -19.25 0.22 -0.44
CA GLY A 54 -19.46 -1.07 -1.12
C GLY A 54 -18.39 -1.44 -2.14
N ASP A 55 -17.47 -0.54 -2.49
CA ASP A 55 -16.34 -0.87 -3.36
C ASP A 55 -15.39 -1.86 -2.68
N ARG A 56 -14.84 -2.76 -3.48
CA ARG A 56 -13.81 -3.71 -3.08
C ARG A 56 -12.48 -3.29 -3.70
N VAL A 57 -11.54 -2.88 -2.86
CA VAL A 57 -10.31 -2.25 -3.30
C VAL A 57 -9.11 -3.17 -3.04
N LEU A 58 -8.36 -3.47 -4.11
CA LEU A 58 -7.03 -4.05 -4.05
C LEU A 58 -5.99 -2.93 -4.11
N ILE A 59 -5.18 -2.81 -3.08
CA ILE A 59 -4.08 -1.83 -3.03
C ILE A 59 -2.84 -2.46 -3.66
N ILE A 60 -2.20 -1.75 -4.60
CA ILE A 60 -0.95 -2.18 -5.24
C ILE A 60 0.10 -1.09 -5.04
N ASP A 61 1.25 -1.48 -4.48
CA ASP A 61 2.38 -0.58 -4.28
C ASP A 61 3.71 -1.27 -4.68
N ASP A 62 4.76 -0.47 -4.89
CA ASP A 62 6.07 -0.99 -5.31
C ASP A 62 6.91 -1.48 -4.13
N PHE A 63 6.95 -0.75 -3.03
CA PHE A 63 7.76 -1.07 -1.86
C PHE A 63 6.96 -1.09 -0.55
N LEU A 64 7.17 -2.12 0.25
CA LEU A 64 6.73 -2.16 1.65
C LEU A 64 7.97 -2.16 2.56
N ALA A 65 8.09 -1.12 3.36
CA ALA A 65 9.15 -0.97 4.37
C ALA A 65 8.52 -0.84 5.77
N LYS A 66 8.31 0.38 6.24
CA LYS A 66 7.66 0.67 7.53
C LYS A 66 6.12 0.66 7.47
N GLY A 67 5.54 0.44 6.28
CA GLY A 67 4.10 0.28 6.11
C GLY A 67 3.28 1.57 6.04
N GLN A 68 3.89 2.74 6.18
CA GLN A 68 3.14 4.00 6.28
C GLN A 68 2.31 4.31 5.03
N ALA A 69 2.85 4.08 3.83
CA ALA A 69 2.10 4.29 2.60
C ALA A 69 0.91 3.33 2.49
N ALA A 70 1.12 2.04 2.73
CA ALA A 70 0.05 1.04 2.70
C ALA A 70 -1.04 1.32 3.74
N LEU A 71 -0.67 1.66 4.98
CA LEU A 71 -1.61 2.04 6.03
C LEU A 71 -2.41 3.30 5.67
N GLY A 72 -1.75 4.30 5.06
CA GLY A 72 -2.42 5.50 4.58
C GLY A 72 -3.45 5.21 3.48
N LEU A 73 -3.16 4.28 2.57
CA LEU A 73 -4.11 3.85 1.55
C LEU A 73 -5.28 3.05 2.15
N ILE A 74 -5.02 2.17 3.12
CA ILE A 74 -6.06 1.46 3.86
C ILE A 74 -6.99 2.45 4.58
N ASP A 75 -6.43 3.46 5.27
CA ASP A 75 -7.21 4.52 5.93
C ASP A 75 -8.11 5.30 4.95
N ILE A 76 -7.62 5.59 3.76
CA ILE A 76 -8.43 6.24 2.70
C ILE A 76 -9.58 5.35 2.28
N VAL A 77 -9.35 4.06 2.06
CA VAL A 77 -10.39 3.10 1.68
C VAL A 77 -11.46 2.99 2.77
N GLU A 78 -11.04 2.92 4.04
CA GLU A 78 -11.95 2.92 5.20
C GLU A 78 -12.78 4.21 5.28
N LYS A 79 -12.16 5.40 5.10
CA LYS A 79 -12.85 6.69 5.07
C LYS A 79 -13.85 6.83 3.92
N ALA A 80 -13.60 6.16 2.81
CA ALA A 80 -14.55 6.09 1.68
C ALA A 80 -15.76 5.20 1.97
N GLY A 81 -15.75 4.43 3.06
CA GLY A 81 -16.73 3.37 3.33
C GLY A 81 -16.56 2.14 2.44
N ALA A 82 -15.43 2.03 1.76
CA ALA A 82 -15.07 0.90 0.92
C ALA A 82 -14.34 -0.19 1.73
N ASN A 83 -14.08 -1.33 1.10
CA ASN A 83 -13.45 -2.47 1.74
C ASN A 83 -12.11 -2.82 1.07
N THR A 84 -11.03 -2.84 1.85
CA THR A 84 -9.74 -3.33 1.37
C THR A 84 -9.74 -4.85 1.33
N VAL A 85 -9.68 -5.43 0.13
CA VAL A 85 -9.68 -6.89 -0.06
C VAL A 85 -8.28 -7.49 -0.01
N GLY A 86 -7.24 -6.67 -0.19
CA GLY A 86 -5.86 -7.10 -0.11
C GLY A 86 -4.87 -5.99 -0.44
N VAL A 87 -3.62 -6.26 -0.15
CA VAL A 87 -2.46 -5.41 -0.50
C VAL A 87 -1.46 -6.26 -1.26
N GLY A 88 -1.11 -5.84 -2.48
CA GLY A 88 -0.09 -6.46 -3.31
C GLY A 88 1.15 -5.57 -3.38
N ILE A 89 2.31 -6.12 -3.09
CA ILE A 89 3.59 -5.42 -3.02
C ILE A 89 4.58 -6.08 -4.00
N VAL A 90 5.34 -5.26 -4.72
CA VAL A 90 6.39 -5.80 -5.58
C VAL A 90 7.59 -6.24 -4.73
N ILE A 91 8.12 -5.36 -3.89
CA ILE A 91 9.29 -5.63 -3.05
C ILE A 91 8.99 -5.30 -1.59
N GLU A 92 9.12 -6.29 -0.72
CA GLU A 92 8.95 -6.15 0.72
C GLU A 92 10.29 -6.23 1.43
N LYS A 93 10.57 -5.26 2.32
CA LYS A 93 11.67 -5.32 3.27
C LYS A 93 11.18 -6.01 4.54
N SER A 94 11.21 -7.35 4.56
CA SER A 94 10.62 -8.17 5.64
C SER A 94 11.33 -8.04 6.99
N PHE A 95 12.49 -7.38 7.04
CA PHE A 95 13.19 -7.03 8.28
C PHE A 95 12.65 -5.73 8.93
N GLN A 96 11.60 -5.13 8.37
CA GLN A 96 10.92 -3.96 8.92
C GLN A 96 9.47 -4.28 9.25
N GLU A 97 8.86 -3.45 10.11
CA GLU A 97 7.55 -3.71 10.72
C GLU A 97 6.34 -3.61 9.78
N GLY A 98 6.51 -3.14 8.54
CA GLY A 98 5.39 -2.81 7.65
C GLY A 98 4.45 -3.98 7.38
N ARG A 99 4.98 -5.20 7.25
CA ARG A 99 4.17 -6.41 7.07
C ARG A 99 3.23 -6.64 8.25
N GLU A 100 3.77 -6.61 9.46
CA GLU A 100 3.00 -6.86 10.68
C GLU A 100 1.89 -5.84 10.85
N LEU A 101 2.20 -4.55 10.66
CA LEU A 101 1.23 -3.46 10.75
C LEU A 101 0.07 -3.58 9.74
N VAL A 102 0.34 -4.03 8.51
CA VAL A 102 -0.71 -4.27 7.52
C VAL A 102 -1.57 -5.48 7.91
N LEU A 103 -0.94 -6.57 8.35
CA LEU A 103 -1.67 -7.78 8.79
C LEU A 103 -2.53 -7.54 10.03
N GLU A 104 -2.12 -6.67 10.96
CA GLU A 104 -2.90 -6.25 12.12
C GLU A 104 -4.22 -5.55 11.73
N LYS A 105 -4.29 -4.97 10.53
CA LYS A 105 -5.54 -4.44 9.96
C LYS A 105 -6.51 -5.53 9.47
N GLY A 106 -6.13 -6.79 9.55
CA GLY A 106 -6.94 -7.90 9.06
C GLY A 106 -6.98 -8.02 7.54
N VAL A 107 -6.05 -7.38 6.84
CA VAL A 107 -5.98 -7.35 5.38
C VAL A 107 -4.97 -8.38 4.88
N GLN A 108 -5.32 -9.11 3.81
CA GLN A 108 -4.37 -10.01 3.15
C GLN A 108 -3.23 -9.20 2.52
N LEU A 109 -2.00 -9.72 2.64
CA LEU A 109 -0.80 -9.10 2.09
C LEU A 109 0.02 -10.14 1.34
N GLU A 110 0.23 -9.85 0.04
CA GLU A 110 1.10 -10.64 -0.83
C GLU A 110 2.23 -9.79 -1.39
N SER A 111 3.43 -10.33 -1.38
CA SER A 111 4.64 -9.67 -1.89
C SER A 111 5.36 -10.58 -2.87
N LEU A 112 5.72 -10.04 -4.05
CA LEU A 112 6.39 -10.81 -5.09
C LEU A 112 7.83 -11.17 -4.71
N ALA A 113 8.55 -10.24 -4.05
CA ALA A 113 9.89 -10.45 -3.56
C ALA A 113 10.00 -9.95 -2.11
N ARG A 114 10.49 -10.80 -1.22
CA ARG A 114 10.68 -10.49 0.20
C ARG A 114 12.16 -10.49 0.53
N ILE A 115 12.68 -9.33 0.91
CA ILE A 115 14.08 -9.15 1.30
C ILE A 115 14.22 -9.36 2.82
N SER A 116 15.08 -10.30 3.22
CA SER A 116 15.36 -10.59 4.63
C SER A 116 16.50 -9.73 5.20
N SER A 117 17.45 -9.30 4.37
CA SER A 117 18.59 -8.47 4.78
C SER A 117 19.17 -7.71 3.59
N LEU A 118 19.76 -6.55 3.90
CA LEU A 118 20.53 -5.69 2.97
C LEU A 118 21.92 -5.40 3.54
N GLU A 119 22.52 -6.32 4.27
CA GLU A 119 23.82 -6.16 4.90
C GLU A 119 24.96 -6.42 3.91
N ASP A 120 26.10 -5.77 4.13
CA ASP A 120 27.35 -5.94 3.37
C ASP A 120 27.20 -5.72 1.84
N GLY A 121 26.23 -4.87 1.44
CA GLY A 121 25.97 -4.59 0.02
C GLY A 121 25.33 -5.77 -0.72
N GLN A 122 24.85 -6.79 -0.01
CA GLN A 122 24.18 -7.95 -0.58
C GLN A 122 22.67 -7.93 -0.26
N VAL A 123 21.88 -8.40 -1.22
CA VAL A 123 20.45 -8.59 -1.04
C VAL A 123 20.20 -10.07 -0.72
N GLN A 124 19.64 -10.33 0.44
CA GLN A 124 19.20 -11.66 0.83
C GLN A 124 17.68 -11.71 0.79
N PHE A 125 17.12 -12.76 0.19
CA PHE A 125 15.68 -12.97 0.13
C PHE A 125 15.21 -13.93 1.22
N VAL A 126 13.97 -13.75 1.66
CA VAL A 126 13.28 -14.76 2.47
C VAL A 126 13.09 -15.98 1.59
N THR A 127 13.70 -17.09 1.96
CA THR A 127 13.42 -18.38 1.35
C THR A 127 12.18 -18.96 2.03
N ASP A 128 11.03 -18.71 1.45
CA ASP A 128 9.86 -19.50 1.79
C ASP A 128 10.17 -20.93 1.33
N LEU A 129 10.31 -21.85 2.28
CA LEU A 129 10.25 -23.27 1.96
C LEU A 129 8.92 -23.46 1.23
N VAL A 130 9.00 -23.66 -0.08
CA VAL A 130 7.85 -23.98 -0.90
C VAL A 130 7.20 -25.19 -0.23
N ARG A 131 6.11 -24.95 0.50
CA ARG A 131 5.25 -26.06 0.93
C ARG A 131 4.74 -26.64 -0.36
N GLY A 132 5.30 -27.81 -0.72
CA GLY A 132 4.93 -28.54 -1.89
C GLY A 132 3.41 -28.63 -1.99
N ARG A 133 2.94 -28.31 -3.16
CA ARG A 133 1.55 -28.54 -3.54
C ARG A 133 1.25 -30.03 -3.52
#